data_6351710f5890a6d9763516e06fbadac5
#
_entry.id   6351710f5890a6d9763516e06fbadac5
#
_cell.length_a   1.000
_cell.length_b   1.000
_cell.length_c   1.000
_cell.angle_alpha   90.00
_cell.angle_beta   90.00
_cell.angle_gamma   90.00
#
_symmetry.space_group_name_H-M   'P 1'
#
loop_
_entity.id
_entity.type
_entity.pdbx_description
1 polymer ?
#
loop_
_entity_poly.entity_id
_entity_poly.type
_entity_poly.pdbx_seq_one_letter_code
_entity_poly.pdbx_strand_id
1 'polypeptide(L)'
;MNYTKLFRSTGLALATVLGLTVSGQAEVYKWITFKPQGAGDAQAITTQWLVDEFAKRTGGKHEIEVFWGGSVAKTREIPDALAAGVGDFGDIITPYFPDAMPMNNAVGFFIPQPMGTLEVGQFLEKLHETYPQFKDELASQNLYAFGFRPLESYGLLCTKPVNNVKDLEGLRIRSYGFAYPKLIEALGATPVSIATSEAYEALQRSIIDCTPIGPALARGWKYDEVAKYYIDIPLGASFGHLLAMNLDSYNGMDDETKAIVDQLGKDYLVEYARVLDEDRARVGELWKGDLGVEVIEFPQDELLAVIDDAGIQAVRQEWIDKANAAGLPADEIVSNLKF
;
A
#
# COMPACT_ATOMS: atom_id res chain seq x y z
N MET A 1 76.08 41.76 -49.24
CA MET A 1 74.94 41.36 -50.03
C MET A 1 74.35 40.13 -49.36
N ASN A 2 73.37 40.25 -48.49
CA ASN A 2 72.64 39.14 -47.95
C ASN A 2 71.18 39.53 -47.71
N TYR A 3 70.24 38.94 -48.46
CA TYR A 3 68.82 39.14 -48.33
C TYR A 3 68.26 38.17 -47.32
N THR A 4 67.64 38.70 -46.23
CA THR A 4 66.91 37.92 -45.24
C THR A 4 65.42 38.02 -45.58
N LYS A 5 64.80 36.89 -45.89
CA LYS A 5 63.36 36.78 -46.11
C LYS A 5 62.62 36.63 -44.77
N LEU A 6 61.66 37.53 -44.53
CA LEU A 6 60.70 37.44 -43.42
C LEU A 6 59.61 36.45 -43.79
N PHE A 7 59.41 35.36 -43.04
CA PHE A 7 58.24 34.52 -43.06
C PHE A 7 57.28 34.97 -41.98
N ARG A 8 56.11 35.46 -42.38
CA ARG A 8 54.98 35.68 -41.49
C ARG A 8 54.19 34.37 -41.36
N SER A 9 54.19 33.76 -40.17
CA SER A 9 53.33 32.64 -39.81
C SER A 9 52.04 33.20 -39.18
N THR A 10 50.91 33.07 -39.89
CA THR A 10 49.57 33.31 -39.34
C THR A 10 49.18 32.07 -38.54
N GLY A 11 49.24 32.18 -37.19
CA GLY A 11 48.73 31.16 -36.28
C GLY A 11 47.20 31.24 -36.21
N LEU A 12 46.50 30.20 -36.66
CA LEU A 12 45.08 30.02 -36.48
C LEU A 12 44.86 29.44 -35.08
N ALA A 13 44.37 30.24 -34.14
CA ALA A 13 43.99 29.78 -32.82
C ALA A 13 42.64 29.06 -32.87
N LEU A 14 42.68 27.73 -32.77
CA LEU A 14 41.51 26.90 -32.63
C LEU A 14 41.06 26.99 -31.14
N ALA A 15 40.02 27.77 -30.87
CA ALA A 15 39.38 27.83 -29.55
C ALA A 15 38.53 26.55 -29.38
N THR A 16 39.07 25.55 -28.68
CA THR A 16 38.32 24.39 -28.24
C THR A 16 37.44 24.81 -27.07
N VAL A 17 36.13 24.99 -27.34
CA VAL A 17 35.14 25.17 -26.27
C VAL A 17 34.97 23.78 -25.62
N LEU A 18 35.65 23.56 -24.51
CA LEU A 18 35.32 22.45 -23.60
C LEU A 18 33.99 22.82 -22.95
N GLY A 19 32.93 22.20 -23.46
CA GLY A 19 31.63 22.16 -22.74
C GLY A 19 31.85 21.39 -21.43
N LEU A 20 31.95 22.11 -20.34
CA LEU A 20 31.82 21.55 -18.99
C LEU A 20 30.36 21.05 -18.89
N THR A 21 30.15 19.76 -19.16
CA THR A 21 28.95 19.08 -18.67
C THR A 21 29.10 19.04 -17.15
N VAL A 22 28.45 19.97 -16.47
CA VAL A 22 28.20 19.82 -15.03
C VAL A 22 27.27 18.61 -14.93
N SER A 23 27.82 17.43 -14.67
CA SER A 23 27.05 16.31 -14.17
C SER A 23 26.59 16.72 -12.78
N GLY A 24 25.39 17.31 -12.68
CA GLY A 24 24.72 17.49 -11.40
C GLY A 24 24.65 16.14 -10.74
N GLN A 25 25.09 16.04 -9.51
CA GLN A 25 24.90 14.84 -8.70
C GLN A 25 23.39 14.61 -8.59
N ALA A 26 22.92 13.39 -8.84
CA ALA A 26 21.51 13.08 -8.70
C ALA A 26 21.04 13.39 -7.28
N GLU A 27 19.90 14.05 -7.17
CA GLU A 27 19.26 14.23 -5.87
C GLU A 27 18.63 12.90 -5.44
N VAL A 28 18.95 12.45 -4.23
CA VAL A 28 18.53 11.14 -3.73
C VAL A 28 17.43 11.33 -2.69
N TYR A 29 16.24 10.88 -3.01
CA TYR A 29 15.10 10.81 -2.09
C TYR A 29 15.10 9.49 -1.32
N LYS A 30 14.55 9.49 -0.09
CA LYS A 30 14.49 8.32 0.78
C LYS A 30 13.08 7.73 0.77
N TRP A 31 12.96 6.47 0.38
CA TRP A 31 11.72 5.70 0.58
C TRP A 31 11.84 4.85 1.84
N ILE A 32 11.01 5.13 2.84
CA ILE A 32 10.95 4.33 4.06
C ILE A 32 9.79 3.34 3.99
N THR A 33 10.07 2.05 4.17
CA THR A 33 9.05 1.01 4.12
C THR A 33 9.24 -0.04 5.22
N PHE A 34 8.12 -0.55 5.73
CA PHE A 34 8.11 -1.67 6.68
C PHE A 34 8.31 -3.02 5.98
N LYS A 35 8.20 -3.09 4.66
CA LYS A 35 8.30 -4.31 3.86
C LYS A 35 9.73 -4.86 3.87
N PRO A 36 9.93 -6.18 4.09
CA PRO A 36 11.26 -6.79 3.97
C PRO A 36 11.81 -6.69 2.54
N GLN A 37 13.10 -6.45 2.43
CA GLN A 37 13.78 -6.50 1.14
C GLN A 37 13.75 -7.93 0.59
N GLY A 38 13.57 -8.06 -0.73
CA GLY A 38 13.62 -9.37 -1.39
C GLY A 38 12.48 -10.31 -1.04
N ALA A 39 11.36 -9.79 -0.54
CA ALA A 39 10.17 -10.58 -0.24
C ALA A 39 9.63 -11.34 -1.48
N GLY A 40 9.97 -10.88 -2.70
CA GLY A 40 9.60 -11.54 -3.96
C GLY A 40 8.09 -11.53 -4.24
N ASP A 41 7.35 -10.67 -3.56
CA ASP A 41 5.92 -10.47 -3.75
C ASP A 41 5.63 -9.20 -4.58
N ALA A 42 4.37 -9.05 -4.97
CA ALA A 42 3.91 -7.93 -5.77
C ALA A 42 4.27 -6.56 -5.18
N GLN A 43 4.23 -6.39 -3.85
CA GLN A 43 4.57 -5.12 -3.21
C GLN A 43 6.04 -4.77 -3.36
N ALA A 44 6.94 -5.73 -3.12
CA ALA A 44 8.39 -5.50 -3.24
C ALA A 44 8.80 -5.29 -4.70
N ILE A 45 8.27 -6.13 -5.62
CA ILE A 45 8.54 -6.05 -7.06
C ILE A 45 8.14 -4.67 -7.61
N THR A 46 6.93 -4.23 -7.32
CA THR A 46 6.41 -2.97 -7.86
C THR A 46 6.96 -1.74 -7.16
N THR A 47 7.39 -1.83 -5.91
CA THR A 47 8.17 -0.74 -5.28
C THR A 47 9.49 -0.54 -6.03
N GLN A 48 10.21 -1.62 -6.38
CA GLN A 48 11.43 -1.50 -7.17
C GLN A 48 11.15 -0.96 -8.57
N TRP A 49 10.09 -1.44 -9.22
CA TRP A 49 9.67 -0.91 -10.52
C TRP A 49 9.41 0.60 -10.48
N LEU A 50 8.74 1.10 -9.44
CA LEU A 50 8.47 2.53 -9.27
C LEU A 50 9.78 3.33 -9.11
N VAL A 51 10.72 2.83 -8.32
CA VAL A 51 12.06 3.43 -8.14
C VAL A 51 12.79 3.54 -9.47
N ASP A 52 12.81 2.46 -10.25
CA ASP A 52 13.50 2.41 -11.54
C ASP A 52 12.83 3.36 -12.56
N GLU A 53 11.50 3.38 -12.62
CA GLU A 53 10.74 4.27 -13.51
C GLU A 53 10.89 5.74 -13.11
N PHE A 54 10.97 6.07 -11.82
CA PHE A 54 11.23 7.44 -11.36
C PHE A 54 12.59 7.95 -11.86
N ALA A 55 13.65 7.20 -11.64
CA ALA A 55 14.99 7.54 -12.13
C ALA A 55 15.02 7.68 -13.65
N LYS A 56 14.39 6.77 -14.37
CA LYS A 56 14.30 6.79 -15.83
C LYS A 56 13.53 8.01 -16.35
N ARG A 57 12.34 8.33 -15.78
CA ARG A 57 11.49 9.44 -16.23
C ARG A 57 12.08 10.81 -15.91
N THR A 58 12.86 10.91 -14.83
CA THR A 58 13.60 12.13 -14.49
C THR A 58 14.94 12.25 -15.24
N GLY A 59 15.24 11.29 -16.14
CA GLY A 59 16.50 11.28 -16.90
C GLY A 59 17.75 11.15 -16.02
N GLY A 60 17.61 10.50 -14.85
CA GLY A 60 18.68 10.32 -13.87
C GLY A 60 18.99 11.59 -13.05
N LYS A 61 18.17 12.64 -13.12
CA LYS A 61 18.30 13.82 -12.25
C LYS A 61 17.99 13.50 -10.79
N HIS A 62 17.07 12.56 -10.57
CA HIS A 62 16.58 12.16 -9.27
C HIS A 62 16.57 10.63 -9.15
N GLU A 63 16.91 10.15 -7.96
CA GLU A 63 16.93 8.74 -7.59
C GLU A 63 16.17 8.53 -6.28
N ILE A 64 15.72 7.30 -6.03
CA ILE A 64 15.10 6.92 -4.75
C ILE A 64 15.91 5.78 -4.14
N GLU A 65 16.39 5.98 -2.90
CA GLU A 65 16.97 4.93 -2.08
C GLU A 65 15.91 4.35 -1.15
N VAL A 66 15.72 3.02 -1.18
CA VAL A 66 14.69 2.34 -0.37
C VAL A 66 15.28 1.78 0.91
N PHE A 67 14.73 2.18 2.05
CA PHE A 67 15.07 1.69 3.38
C PHE A 67 14.04 0.63 3.81
N TRP A 68 14.40 -0.63 3.61
CA TRP A 68 13.53 -1.78 3.79
C TRP A 68 13.40 -2.23 5.25
N GLY A 69 12.36 -3.04 5.53
CA GLY A 69 12.22 -3.81 6.76
C GLY A 69 11.95 -3.00 8.02
N GLY A 70 11.48 -1.76 7.88
CA GLY A 70 11.28 -0.88 9.03
C GLY A 70 12.60 -0.49 9.71
N SER A 71 13.68 -0.37 8.92
CA SER A 71 15.02 0.01 9.41
C SER A 71 15.09 1.47 9.87
N VAL A 72 14.27 2.35 9.28
CA VAL A 72 14.17 3.78 9.65
C VAL A 72 12.99 4.03 10.57
N ALA A 73 11.81 3.48 10.24
CA ALA A 73 10.58 3.63 11.00
C ALA A 73 9.76 2.35 10.94
N LYS A 74 9.16 1.93 12.06
CA LYS A 74 8.23 0.80 12.10
C LYS A 74 6.91 1.17 11.43
N THR A 75 6.10 0.17 11.07
CA THR A 75 4.86 0.34 10.30
C THR A 75 3.96 1.48 10.81
N ARG A 76 3.81 1.60 12.14
CA ARG A 76 2.97 2.63 12.77
C ARG A 76 3.67 3.98 12.96
N GLU A 77 4.96 4.06 12.71
CA GLU A 77 5.78 5.27 12.86
C GLU A 77 6.00 5.98 11.50
N ILE A 78 5.68 5.31 10.39
CA ILE A 78 5.95 5.84 9.03
C ILE A 78 5.26 7.19 8.78
N PRO A 79 3.97 7.42 9.12
CA PRO A 79 3.36 8.73 8.88
C PRO A 79 4.09 9.86 9.60
N ASP A 80 4.44 9.66 10.87
CA ASP A 80 5.15 10.66 11.67
C ASP A 80 6.57 10.90 11.15
N ALA A 81 7.25 9.83 10.71
CA ALA A 81 8.58 9.93 10.12
C ALA A 81 8.57 10.67 8.77
N LEU A 82 7.55 10.44 7.93
CA LEU A 82 7.34 11.20 6.70
C LEU A 82 7.01 12.66 7.01
N ALA A 83 6.06 12.92 7.92
CA ALA A 83 5.67 14.28 8.31
C ALA A 83 6.85 15.10 8.83
N ALA A 84 7.78 14.46 9.55
CA ALA A 84 9.00 15.07 10.06
C ALA A 84 10.16 15.17 9.05
N GLY A 85 9.99 14.69 7.79
CA GLY A 85 11.03 14.72 6.77
C GLY A 85 12.18 13.74 7.01
N VAL A 86 11.97 12.68 7.82
CA VAL A 86 12.96 11.59 8.00
C VAL A 86 13.03 10.71 6.74
N GLY A 87 11.92 10.56 6.04
CA GLY A 87 11.79 9.99 4.70
C GLY A 87 11.04 10.93 3.78
N ASP A 88 11.27 10.82 2.48
CA ASP A 88 10.57 11.60 1.45
C ASP A 88 9.37 10.84 0.90
N PHE A 89 9.51 9.53 0.69
CA PHE A 89 8.50 8.60 0.22
C PHE A 89 8.24 7.49 1.25
N GLY A 90 7.04 6.95 1.25
CA GLY A 90 6.73 5.80 2.11
C GLY A 90 5.33 5.22 1.90
N ASP A 91 5.06 4.11 2.59
CA ASP A 91 3.79 3.41 2.54
C ASP A 91 3.02 3.63 3.84
N ILE A 92 1.80 4.16 3.77
CA ILE A 92 0.93 4.35 4.94
C ILE A 92 -0.23 3.36 4.89
N ILE A 93 -0.38 2.56 5.93
CA ILE A 93 -1.53 1.67 6.12
C ILE A 93 -2.60 2.45 6.90
N THR A 94 -3.51 3.12 6.19
CA THR A 94 -4.49 4.04 6.79
C THR A 94 -5.35 3.41 7.88
N PRO A 95 -5.77 2.13 7.82
CA PRO A 95 -6.52 1.50 8.89
C PRO A 95 -5.83 1.45 10.27
N TYR A 96 -4.53 1.71 10.33
CA TYR A 96 -3.83 1.79 11.61
C TYR A 96 -3.98 3.15 12.30
N PHE A 97 -4.58 4.13 11.61
CA PHE A 97 -4.73 5.52 12.04
C PHE A 97 -6.18 6.01 11.89
N PRO A 98 -7.19 5.29 12.46
CA PRO A 98 -8.59 5.62 12.23
C PRO A 98 -9.01 7.00 12.76
N ASP A 99 -8.33 7.48 13.80
CA ASP A 99 -8.62 8.80 14.39
C ASP A 99 -7.87 9.94 13.69
N ALA A 100 -6.66 9.67 13.19
CA ALA A 100 -5.84 10.67 12.51
C ALA A 100 -6.19 10.82 11.03
N MET A 101 -6.71 9.76 10.41
CA MET A 101 -7.06 9.71 8.97
C MET A 101 -8.47 9.17 8.73
N PRO A 102 -9.51 9.71 9.37
CA PRO A 102 -10.88 9.18 9.26
C PRO A 102 -11.39 9.17 7.81
N MET A 103 -11.08 10.18 6.99
CA MET A 103 -11.51 10.23 5.60
C MET A 103 -10.81 9.16 4.76
N ASN A 104 -9.50 9.03 4.91
CA ASN A 104 -8.71 8.03 4.18
C ASN A 104 -8.93 6.59 4.65
N ASN A 105 -9.79 6.38 5.64
CA ASN A 105 -10.27 5.06 6.09
C ASN A 105 -11.63 4.66 5.49
N ALA A 106 -12.26 5.50 4.67
CA ALA A 106 -13.62 5.33 4.14
C ALA A 106 -13.89 3.93 3.57
N VAL A 107 -12.95 3.40 2.81
CA VAL A 107 -13.16 2.16 2.04
C VAL A 107 -13.01 0.90 2.90
N GLY A 108 -12.37 1.00 4.07
CA GLY A 108 -12.18 -0.13 5.00
C GLY A 108 -13.46 -0.67 5.66
N PHE A 109 -14.63 -0.04 5.40
CA PHE A 109 -15.92 -0.45 5.99
C PHE A 109 -16.74 -1.40 5.12
N PHE A 110 -16.32 -1.63 3.89
CA PHE A 110 -17.11 -2.36 2.93
C PHE A 110 -16.64 -3.82 2.83
N ILE A 111 -17.25 -4.64 3.66
CA ILE A 111 -17.08 -6.09 3.69
C ILE A 111 -18.44 -6.72 3.35
N PRO A 112 -18.50 -7.70 2.42
CA PRO A 112 -17.43 -8.18 1.54
C PRO A 112 -16.96 -7.12 0.54
N GLN A 113 -15.75 -7.28 -0.02
CA GLN A 113 -15.23 -6.33 -1.00
C GLN A 113 -15.98 -6.44 -2.33
N PRO A 114 -16.68 -5.38 -2.76
CA PRO A 114 -17.54 -5.46 -3.94
C PRO A 114 -16.77 -5.28 -5.27
N MET A 115 -15.52 -4.84 -5.21
CA MET A 115 -14.72 -4.46 -6.37
C MET A 115 -13.42 -5.26 -6.44
N GLY A 116 -12.88 -5.45 -7.66
CA GLY A 116 -11.55 -6.00 -7.88
C GLY A 116 -10.44 -5.03 -7.43
N THR A 117 -9.21 -5.55 -7.34
CA THR A 117 -8.05 -4.77 -6.86
C THR A 117 -7.86 -3.46 -7.61
N LEU A 118 -7.87 -3.49 -8.94
CA LEU A 118 -7.72 -2.29 -9.77
C LEU A 118 -8.88 -1.30 -9.57
N GLU A 119 -10.12 -1.80 -9.52
CA GLU A 119 -11.31 -0.97 -9.34
C GLU A 119 -11.31 -0.24 -8.00
N VAL A 120 -10.87 -0.90 -6.92
CA VAL A 120 -10.69 -0.27 -5.60
C VAL A 120 -9.70 0.89 -5.69
N GLY A 121 -8.56 0.69 -6.33
CA GLY A 121 -7.55 1.74 -6.50
C GLY A 121 -8.08 2.93 -7.30
N GLN A 122 -8.74 2.68 -8.42
CA GLN A 122 -9.36 3.72 -9.25
C GLN A 122 -10.48 4.46 -8.50
N PHE A 123 -11.21 3.78 -7.64
CA PHE A 123 -12.20 4.41 -6.78
C PHE A 123 -11.55 5.36 -5.76
N LEU A 124 -10.44 4.94 -5.12
CA LEU A 124 -9.67 5.79 -4.20
C LEU A 124 -9.08 7.02 -4.92
N GLU A 125 -8.52 6.86 -6.11
CA GLU A 125 -8.05 7.97 -6.95
C GLU A 125 -9.18 8.97 -7.21
N LYS A 126 -10.35 8.47 -7.63
CA LYS A 126 -11.51 9.30 -7.90
C LYS A 126 -12.01 10.04 -6.65
N LEU A 127 -12.00 9.43 -5.46
CA LEU A 127 -12.33 10.10 -4.21
C LEU A 127 -11.38 11.29 -3.96
N HIS A 128 -10.07 11.07 -4.08
CA HIS A 128 -9.06 12.12 -3.89
C HIS A 128 -9.10 13.22 -4.97
N GLU A 129 -9.50 12.90 -6.19
CA GLU A 129 -9.68 13.90 -7.26
C GLU A 129 -10.97 14.73 -7.07
N THR A 130 -12.04 14.10 -6.55
CA THR A 130 -13.37 14.71 -6.47
C THR A 130 -13.57 15.50 -5.18
N TYR A 131 -13.06 15.00 -4.06
CA TYR A 131 -13.32 15.54 -2.73
C TYR A 131 -12.03 16.02 -2.07
N PRO A 132 -11.80 17.35 -1.98
CA PRO A 132 -10.55 17.89 -1.44
C PRO A 132 -10.29 17.47 0.01
N GLN A 133 -11.31 17.13 0.78
CA GLN A 133 -11.21 16.72 2.19
C GLN A 133 -10.23 15.54 2.39
N PHE A 134 -10.13 14.62 1.42
CA PHE A 134 -9.17 13.51 1.48
C PHE A 134 -7.72 13.99 1.42
N LYS A 135 -7.43 14.98 0.57
CA LYS A 135 -6.10 15.59 0.44
C LYS A 135 -5.80 16.52 1.60
N ASP A 136 -6.79 17.30 2.05
CA ASP A 136 -6.66 18.26 3.15
C ASP A 136 -6.36 17.55 4.47
N GLU A 137 -6.95 16.37 4.72
CA GLU A 137 -6.65 15.53 5.88
C GLU A 137 -5.16 15.16 5.91
N LEU A 138 -4.58 14.73 4.80
CA LEU A 138 -3.17 14.37 4.69
C LEU A 138 -2.27 15.60 4.76
N ALA A 139 -2.63 16.67 4.05
CA ALA A 139 -1.86 17.91 4.03
C ALA A 139 -1.78 18.55 5.42
N SER A 140 -2.83 18.44 6.25
CA SER A 140 -2.81 18.90 7.64
C SER A 140 -1.76 18.19 8.51
N GLN A 141 -1.28 17.04 8.06
CA GLN A 141 -0.25 16.23 8.69
C GLN A 141 1.09 16.28 7.93
N ASN A 142 1.29 17.25 7.05
CA ASN A 142 2.47 17.39 6.19
C ASN A 142 2.72 16.16 5.28
N LEU A 143 1.63 15.53 4.79
CA LEU A 143 1.65 14.36 3.94
C LEU A 143 0.99 14.66 2.58
N TYR A 144 1.46 14.00 1.53
CA TYR A 144 0.90 14.01 0.19
C TYR A 144 0.73 12.60 -0.33
N ALA A 145 -0.48 12.20 -0.74
CA ALA A 145 -0.71 10.93 -1.40
C ALA A 145 -0.52 11.09 -2.92
N PHE A 146 0.48 10.43 -3.48
CA PHE A 146 0.72 10.44 -4.92
C PHE A 146 0.19 9.19 -5.63
N GLY A 147 -0.20 8.14 -4.89
CA GLY A 147 -0.73 6.91 -5.46
C GLY A 147 -1.36 5.97 -4.43
N PHE A 148 -1.91 4.89 -4.93
CA PHE A 148 -2.62 3.89 -4.14
C PHE A 148 -2.10 2.49 -4.45
N ARG A 149 -2.03 1.67 -3.41
CA ARG A 149 -1.70 0.24 -3.50
C ARG A 149 -2.85 -0.55 -2.86
N PRO A 150 -3.95 -0.82 -3.59
CA PRO A 150 -5.04 -1.62 -3.07
C PRO A 150 -4.57 -3.05 -2.82
N LEU A 151 -5.23 -3.75 -1.90
CA LEU A 151 -4.88 -5.12 -1.56
C LEU A 151 -5.81 -6.11 -2.27
N GLU A 152 -5.37 -7.34 -2.39
CA GLU A 152 -6.23 -8.46 -2.81
C GLU A 152 -7.33 -8.74 -1.77
N SER A 153 -8.42 -9.38 -2.20
CA SER A 153 -9.46 -9.80 -1.25
C SER A 153 -8.88 -10.76 -0.21
N TYR A 154 -9.20 -10.52 1.05
CA TYR A 154 -8.75 -11.35 2.16
C TYR A 154 -9.70 -12.49 2.44
N GLY A 155 -9.11 -13.69 2.65
CA GLY A 155 -9.68 -14.75 3.45
C GLY A 155 -9.05 -14.79 4.83
N LEU A 156 -9.08 -15.94 5.48
CA LEU A 156 -8.36 -16.18 6.74
C LEU A 156 -7.30 -17.25 6.51
N LEU A 157 -6.06 -16.96 6.91
CA LEU A 157 -5.02 -17.97 7.02
C LEU A 157 -4.89 -18.39 8.48
N CYS A 158 -5.12 -19.69 8.76
CA CYS A 158 -5.29 -20.23 10.09
C CYS A 158 -4.27 -21.34 10.40
N THR A 159 -3.97 -21.53 11.67
CA THR A 159 -3.17 -22.67 12.19
C THR A 159 -4.00 -23.94 12.37
N LYS A 160 -5.33 -23.83 12.28
CA LYS A 160 -6.33 -24.91 12.43
C LYS A 160 -7.35 -24.81 11.30
N PRO A 161 -7.99 -25.93 10.90
CA PRO A 161 -9.08 -25.90 9.93
C PRO A 161 -10.31 -25.17 10.50
N VAL A 162 -11.02 -24.43 9.65
CA VAL A 162 -12.27 -23.73 9.95
C VAL A 162 -13.22 -23.99 8.78
N ASN A 163 -14.34 -24.65 9.02
CA ASN A 163 -15.27 -25.07 7.98
C ASN A 163 -16.59 -24.28 8.00
N ASN A 164 -16.90 -23.60 9.09
CA ASN A 164 -18.14 -22.83 9.30
C ASN A 164 -17.94 -21.79 10.40
N VAL A 165 -18.94 -20.91 10.61
CA VAL A 165 -18.90 -19.83 11.61
C VAL A 165 -18.65 -20.38 13.03
N LYS A 166 -19.21 -21.54 13.38
CA LYS A 166 -19.05 -22.11 14.72
C LYS A 166 -17.60 -22.49 15.04
N ASP A 167 -16.83 -22.89 14.04
CA ASP A 167 -15.40 -23.23 14.21
C ASP A 167 -14.54 -21.99 14.52
N LEU A 168 -15.07 -20.77 14.31
CA LEU A 168 -14.42 -19.51 14.66
C LEU A 168 -14.57 -19.15 16.14
N GLU A 169 -15.54 -19.73 16.85
CA GLU A 169 -15.80 -19.43 18.26
C GLU A 169 -14.55 -19.60 19.12
N GLY A 170 -14.18 -18.54 19.84
CA GLY A 170 -13.03 -18.53 20.75
C GLY A 170 -11.65 -18.51 20.09
N LEU A 171 -11.55 -18.52 18.75
CA LEU A 171 -10.27 -18.31 18.09
C LEU A 171 -9.79 -16.87 18.28
N ARG A 172 -8.48 -16.69 18.38
CA ARG A 172 -7.84 -15.38 18.41
C ARG A 172 -7.47 -15.01 16.98
N ILE A 173 -8.10 -13.98 16.45
CA ILE A 173 -7.90 -13.55 15.08
C ILE A 173 -7.24 -12.18 15.06
N ARG A 174 -6.19 -12.05 14.25
CA ARG A 174 -5.55 -10.74 14.04
C ARG A 174 -6.58 -9.73 13.57
N SER A 175 -6.56 -8.55 14.19
CA SER A 175 -7.41 -7.42 13.81
C SER A 175 -6.61 -6.14 13.61
N TYR A 176 -7.22 -5.18 12.94
CA TYR A 176 -6.70 -3.83 12.73
C TYR A 176 -7.85 -2.90 12.33
N GLY A 177 -7.60 -1.59 12.40
CA GLY A 177 -8.63 -0.61 12.12
C GLY A 177 -9.79 -0.73 13.12
N PHE A 178 -10.95 -0.25 12.74
CA PHE A 178 -12.12 -0.29 13.62
C PHE A 178 -13.24 -1.24 13.12
N ALA A 179 -13.27 -1.60 11.84
CA ALA A 179 -14.27 -2.53 11.30
C ALA A 179 -13.96 -4.00 11.61
N TYR A 180 -12.70 -4.42 11.41
CA TYR A 180 -12.31 -5.81 11.64
C TYR A 180 -12.52 -6.31 13.07
N PRO A 181 -12.23 -5.55 14.15
CA PRO A 181 -12.55 -6.02 15.49
C PRO A 181 -14.03 -6.37 15.66
N LYS A 182 -14.93 -5.53 15.14
CA LYS A 182 -16.38 -5.76 15.22
C LYS A 182 -16.83 -7.00 14.45
N LEU A 183 -16.30 -7.17 13.23
CA LEU A 183 -16.57 -8.37 12.44
C LEU A 183 -16.11 -9.65 13.15
N ILE A 184 -14.90 -9.64 13.69
CA ILE A 184 -14.31 -10.79 14.40
C ILE A 184 -15.14 -11.13 15.64
N GLU A 185 -15.57 -10.13 16.41
CA GLU A 185 -16.46 -10.31 17.57
C GLU A 185 -17.83 -10.89 17.14
N ALA A 186 -18.42 -10.40 16.06
CA ALA A 186 -19.67 -10.90 15.52
C ALA A 186 -19.57 -12.36 15.03
N LEU A 187 -18.39 -12.78 14.57
CA LEU A 187 -18.09 -14.16 14.21
C LEU A 187 -17.83 -15.06 15.47
N GLY A 188 -17.96 -14.56 16.68
CA GLY A 188 -17.71 -15.30 17.93
C GLY A 188 -16.24 -15.48 18.28
N ALA A 189 -15.34 -14.84 17.56
CA ALA A 189 -13.89 -14.90 17.77
C ALA A 189 -13.38 -13.72 18.61
N THR A 190 -12.13 -13.78 19.05
CA THR A 190 -11.48 -12.73 19.82
C THR A 190 -10.53 -11.92 18.94
N PRO A 191 -10.75 -10.62 18.73
CA PRO A 191 -9.84 -9.77 17.97
C PRO A 191 -8.56 -9.47 18.74
N VAL A 192 -7.41 -9.57 18.05
CA VAL A 192 -6.09 -9.24 18.60
C VAL A 192 -5.41 -8.22 17.69
N SER A 193 -5.20 -7.00 18.18
CA SER A 193 -4.60 -5.91 17.39
C SER A 193 -3.10 -6.10 17.21
N ILE A 194 -2.68 -6.53 16.02
CA ILE A 194 -1.28 -6.82 15.68
C ILE A 194 -0.96 -6.23 14.30
N ALA A 195 0.21 -5.58 14.15
CA ALA A 195 0.68 -5.10 12.87
C ALA A 195 1.02 -6.27 11.93
N THR A 196 0.91 -6.06 10.61
CA THR A 196 1.24 -7.07 9.61
C THR A 196 2.66 -7.62 9.81
N SER A 197 3.64 -6.75 10.09
CA SER A 197 5.04 -7.15 10.30
C SER A 197 5.27 -8.09 11.49
N GLU A 198 4.31 -8.19 12.42
CA GLU A 198 4.39 -8.99 13.64
C GLU A 198 3.59 -10.30 13.57
N ALA A 199 2.74 -10.45 12.53
CA ALA A 199 1.79 -11.55 12.46
C ALA A 199 2.45 -12.92 12.25
N TYR A 200 3.61 -13.00 11.56
CA TYR A 200 4.37 -14.25 11.43
C TYR A 200 4.72 -14.84 12.82
N GLU A 201 5.34 -14.03 13.66
CA GLU A 201 5.73 -14.47 15.00
C GLU A 201 4.52 -14.75 15.88
N ALA A 202 3.45 -13.97 15.73
CA ALA A 202 2.22 -14.16 16.48
C ALA A 202 1.53 -15.49 16.14
N LEU A 203 1.49 -15.90 14.85
CA LEU A 203 1.03 -17.21 14.42
C LEU A 203 1.95 -18.31 14.93
N GLN A 204 3.27 -18.17 14.74
CA GLN A 204 4.27 -19.16 15.18
C GLN A 204 4.23 -19.45 16.66
N ARG A 205 4.03 -18.39 17.48
CA ARG A 205 3.95 -18.50 18.95
C ARG A 205 2.53 -18.77 19.47
N SER A 206 1.58 -19.02 18.58
CA SER A 206 0.19 -19.21 18.94
C SER A 206 -0.40 -18.06 19.79
N ILE A 207 0.02 -16.82 19.55
CA ILE A 207 -0.60 -15.61 20.11
C ILE A 207 -1.93 -15.36 19.39
N ILE A 208 -1.97 -15.60 18.10
CA ILE A 208 -3.17 -15.64 17.26
C ILE A 208 -3.31 -17.01 16.61
N ASP A 209 -4.53 -17.40 16.31
CA ASP A 209 -4.86 -18.64 15.60
C ASP A 209 -5.05 -18.41 14.12
N CYS A 210 -5.55 -17.24 13.71
CA CYS A 210 -5.78 -16.84 12.33
C CYS A 210 -5.39 -15.39 12.05
N THR A 211 -5.12 -15.09 10.77
CA THR A 211 -4.93 -13.72 10.28
C THR A 211 -5.72 -13.48 8.99
N PRO A 212 -6.48 -12.37 8.87
CA PRO A 212 -7.00 -11.92 7.59
C PRO A 212 -5.84 -11.58 6.66
N ILE A 213 -5.78 -12.21 5.51
CA ILE A 213 -4.73 -12.01 4.52
C ILE A 213 -5.16 -12.63 3.17
N GLY A 214 -4.67 -12.11 2.06
CA GLY A 214 -4.79 -12.76 0.77
C GLY A 214 -3.61 -13.69 0.46
N PRO A 215 -3.73 -14.59 -0.52
CA PRO A 215 -2.70 -15.59 -0.82
C PRO A 215 -1.34 -15.02 -1.18
N ALA A 216 -1.27 -14.01 -2.06
CA ALA A 216 -0.01 -13.41 -2.47
C ALA A 216 0.71 -12.75 -1.31
N LEU A 217 -0.02 -11.99 -0.48
CA LEU A 217 0.55 -11.35 0.71
C LEU A 217 0.96 -12.37 1.77
N ALA A 218 0.18 -13.43 1.97
CA ALA A 218 0.50 -14.51 2.90
C ALA A 218 1.86 -15.15 2.55
N ARG A 219 2.08 -15.41 1.26
CA ARG A 219 3.36 -15.93 0.76
C ARG A 219 4.48 -14.91 0.91
N GLY A 220 4.25 -13.65 0.56
CA GLY A 220 5.24 -12.58 0.69
C GLY A 220 5.72 -12.34 2.13
N TRP A 221 4.84 -12.55 3.10
CA TRP A 221 5.14 -12.49 4.54
C TRP A 221 5.53 -13.85 5.14
N LYS A 222 5.56 -14.91 4.34
CA LYS A 222 5.87 -16.28 4.76
C LYS A 222 4.91 -16.86 5.80
N TYR A 223 3.70 -16.32 5.94
CA TYR A 223 2.73 -16.83 6.92
C TYR A 223 2.31 -18.26 6.64
N ASP A 224 2.33 -18.68 5.37
CA ASP A 224 2.08 -20.04 4.92
C ASP A 224 3.14 -21.08 5.38
N GLU A 225 4.23 -20.64 6.00
CA GLU A 225 5.18 -21.54 6.68
C GLU A 225 4.65 -21.99 8.05
N VAL A 226 3.89 -21.12 8.73
CA VAL A 226 3.43 -21.30 10.14
C VAL A 226 1.92 -21.51 10.27
N ALA A 227 1.15 -21.28 9.22
CA ALA A 227 -0.30 -21.53 9.15
C ALA A 227 -0.61 -22.25 7.84
N LYS A 228 -1.43 -23.32 7.91
CA LYS A 228 -1.60 -24.29 6.80
C LYS A 228 -3.02 -24.42 6.28
N TYR A 229 -3.95 -23.63 6.79
CA TYR A 229 -5.35 -23.66 6.39
C TYR A 229 -5.76 -22.27 5.90
N TYR A 230 -6.03 -22.17 4.61
CA TYR A 230 -6.58 -20.95 4.03
C TYR A 230 -8.08 -21.10 3.86
N ILE A 231 -8.82 -20.30 4.59
CA ILE A 231 -10.28 -20.30 4.56
C ILE A 231 -10.72 -19.28 3.53
N ASP A 232 -11.36 -19.73 2.47
CA ASP A 232 -11.84 -18.88 1.38
C ASP A 232 -13.17 -18.22 1.78
N ILE A 233 -13.06 -17.31 2.74
CA ILE A 233 -14.14 -16.47 3.24
C ILE A 233 -13.94 -15.05 2.69
N PRO A 234 -14.94 -14.44 2.02
CA PRO A 234 -14.76 -13.16 1.33
C PRO A 234 -14.78 -11.97 2.31
N LEU A 235 -13.77 -11.84 3.16
CA LEU A 235 -13.66 -10.73 4.10
C LEU A 235 -13.36 -9.41 3.42
N GLY A 236 -12.79 -9.46 2.20
CA GLY A 236 -12.36 -8.29 1.47
C GLY A 236 -11.14 -7.60 2.10
N ALA A 237 -10.53 -6.74 1.35
CA ALA A 237 -9.51 -5.79 1.80
C ALA A 237 -9.69 -4.49 1.02
N SER A 238 -10.87 -3.87 1.16
CA SER A 238 -11.31 -2.72 0.37
C SER A 238 -10.50 -1.45 0.60
N PHE A 239 -9.44 -1.54 1.35
CA PHE A 239 -8.48 -0.47 1.51
C PHE A 239 -7.14 -0.87 0.89
N GLY A 240 -6.21 0.04 0.90
CA GLY A 240 -4.86 -0.21 0.45
C GLY A 240 -3.87 0.56 1.30
N HIS A 241 -2.65 0.58 0.82
CA HIS A 241 -1.69 1.54 1.33
C HIS A 241 -1.81 2.84 0.52
N LEU A 242 -1.67 3.97 1.18
CA LEU A 242 -1.31 5.20 0.50
C LEU A 242 0.17 5.12 0.15
N LEU A 243 0.50 5.40 -1.09
CA LEU A 243 1.85 5.78 -1.47
C LEU A 243 1.97 7.28 -1.20
N ALA A 244 2.71 7.62 -0.16
CA ALA A 244 2.76 8.96 0.37
C ALA A 244 4.15 9.58 0.27
N MET A 245 4.18 10.90 0.24
CA MET A 245 5.38 11.71 0.38
C MET A 245 5.25 12.64 1.58
N ASN A 246 6.40 13.08 2.08
CA ASN A 246 6.47 14.30 2.85
C ASN A 246 6.01 15.47 1.95
N LEU A 247 5.08 16.30 2.42
CA LEU A 247 4.48 17.37 1.61
C LEU A 247 5.52 18.47 1.25
N ASP A 248 6.46 18.78 2.15
CA ASP A 248 7.51 19.76 1.87
C ASP A 248 8.47 19.23 0.81
N SER A 249 8.85 17.94 0.86
CA SER A 249 9.67 17.30 -0.20
C SER A 249 8.96 17.36 -1.55
N TYR A 250 7.65 17.04 -1.61
CA TYR A 250 6.88 17.17 -2.84
C TYR A 250 6.82 18.61 -3.33
N ASN A 251 6.53 19.58 -2.45
CA ASN A 251 6.45 21.00 -2.82
C ASN A 251 7.79 21.57 -3.30
N GLY A 252 8.90 21.04 -2.78
CA GLY A 252 10.26 21.42 -3.18
C GLY A 252 10.68 20.98 -4.59
N MET A 253 9.98 20.00 -5.17
CA MET A 253 10.23 19.54 -6.55
C MET A 253 9.83 20.61 -7.58
N ASP A 254 10.49 20.60 -8.74
CA ASP A 254 10.03 21.37 -9.90
C ASP A 254 8.72 20.79 -10.48
N ASP A 255 8.04 21.58 -11.33
CA ASP A 255 6.74 21.20 -11.87
C ASP A 255 6.82 19.95 -12.78
N GLU A 256 7.94 19.75 -13.48
CA GLU A 256 8.19 18.57 -14.31
C GLU A 256 8.27 17.31 -13.42
N THR A 257 9.03 17.39 -12.35
CA THR A 257 9.22 16.27 -11.40
C THR A 257 7.92 15.95 -10.65
N LYS A 258 7.13 16.96 -10.22
CA LYS A 258 5.80 16.76 -9.65
C LYS A 258 4.87 16.01 -10.61
N ALA A 259 4.82 16.44 -11.87
CA ALA A 259 4.00 15.78 -12.88
C ALA A 259 4.42 14.32 -13.12
N ILE A 260 5.74 14.03 -13.06
CA ILE A 260 6.26 12.66 -13.14
C ILE A 260 5.79 11.83 -11.93
N VAL A 261 5.88 12.34 -10.71
CA VAL A 261 5.43 11.66 -9.49
C VAL A 261 3.94 11.34 -9.55
N ASP A 262 3.11 12.31 -9.91
CA ASP A 262 1.65 12.13 -9.99
C ASP A 262 1.25 11.11 -11.05
N GLN A 263 1.90 11.15 -12.23
CA GLN A 263 1.64 10.17 -13.29
C GLN A 263 2.16 8.78 -12.89
N LEU A 264 3.30 8.72 -12.22
CA LEU A 264 3.90 7.47 -11.77
C LEU A 264 3.01 6.76 -10.74
N GLY A 265 2.34 7.50 -9.86
CA GLY A 265 1.35 6.93 -8.94
C GLY A 265 0.19 6.24 -9.66
N LYS A 266 -0.34 6.85 -10.72
CA LYS A 266 -1.41 6.26 -11.56
C LYS A 266 -0.93 5.02 -12.31
N ASP A 267 0.25 5.09 -12.93
CA ASP A 267 0.83 3.96 -13.66
C ASP A 267 1.18 2.80 -12.70
N TYR A 268 1.62 3.14 -11.49
CA TYR A 268 1.91 2.17 -10.44
C TYR A 268 0.67 1.35 -10.06
N LEU A 269 -0.49 1.97 -9.93
CA LEU A 269 -1.73 1.26 -9.61
C LEU A 269 -2.03 0.15 -10.62
N VAL A 270 -1.88 0.46 -11.91
CA VAL A 270 -2.13 -0.51 -12.99
C VAL A 270 -1.12 -1.65 -12.96
N GLU A 271 0.17 -1.31 -12.83
CA GLU A 271 1.24 -2.31 -12.78
C GLU A 271 1.13 -3.19 -11.52
N TYR A 272 0.84 -2.58 -10.37
CA TYR A 272 0.66 -3.32 -9.12
C TYR A 272 -0.50 -4.31 -9.19
N ALA A 273 -1.66 -3.88 -9.70
CA ALA A 273 -2.82 -4.77 -9.85
C ALA A 273 -2.49 -5.97 -10.74
N ARG A 274 -1.81 -5.73 -11.88
CA ARG A 274 -1.37 -6.80 -12.79
C ARG A 274 -0.43 -7.79 -12.10
N VAL A 275 0.62 -7.29 -11.45
CA VAL A 275 1.61 -8.14 -10.76
C VAL A 275 0.98 -8.89 -9.59
N LEU A 276 0.05 -8.26 -8.87
CA LEU A 276 -0.65 -8.90 -7.75
C LEU A 276 -1.53 -10.06 -8.21
N ASP A 277 -2.26 -9.89 -9.32
CA ASP A 277 -3.11 -10.96 -9.88
C ASP A 277 -2.27 -12.15 -10.37
N GLU A 278 -1.12 -11.89 -11.02
CA GLU A 278 -0.17 -12.92 -11.42
C GLU A 278 0.43 -13.65 -10.20
N ASP A 279 0.81 -12.90 -9.16
CA ASP A 279 1.37 -13.46 -7.94
C ASP A 279 0.34 -14.31 -7.18
N ARG A 280 -0.89 -13.84 -7.08
CA ARG A 280 -2.00 -14.58 -6.48
C ARG A 280 -2.24 -15.93 -7.18
N ALA A 281 -2.27 -15.92 -8.52
CA ALA A 281 -2.44 -17.15 -9.30
C ALA A 281 -1.27 -18.12 -9.08
N ARG A 282 -0.03 -17.61 -9.09
CA ARG A 282 1.18 -18.39 -8.82
C ARG A 282 1.16 -19.02 -7.42
N VAL A 283 0.78 -18.27 -6.41
CA VAL A 283 0.71 -18.77 -5.02
C VAL A 283 -0.37 -19.81 -4.87
N GLY A 284 -1.54 -19.64 -5.53
CA GLY A 284 -2.60 -20.64 -5.54
C GLY A 284 -2.11 -22.00 -6.04
N GLU A 285 -1.28 -22.04 -7.09
CA GLU A 285 -0.69 -23.29 -7.57
C GLU A 285 0.37 -23.87 -6.62
N LEU A 286 1.21 -23.01 -6.01
CA LEU A 286 2.18 -23.45 -5.01
C LEU A 286 1.51 -24.07 -3.78
N TRP A 287 0.39 -23.54 -3.33
CA TRP A 287 -0.35 -24.05 -2.19
C TRP A 287 -0.96 -25.42 -2.46
N LYS A 288 -1.48 -25.65 -3.67
CA LYS A 288 -2.00 -26.97 -4.09
C LYS A 288 -0.92 -28.03 -4.14
N GLY A 289 0.34 -27.65 -4.37
CA GLY A 289 1.48 -28.54 -4.55
C GLY A 289 2.45 -28.53 -3.38
N ASP A 290 3.52 -27.76 -3.51
CA ASP A 290 4.74 -27.88 -2.70
C ASP A 290 4.62 -27.35 -1.27
N LEU A 291 3.72 -26.41 -1.00
CA LEU A 291 3.65 -25.71 0.29
C LEU A 291 2.68 -26.35 1.29
N GLY A 292 1.81 -27.25 0.83
CA GLY A 292 0.89 -28.00 1.68
C GLY A 292 -0.06 -27.10 2.48
N VAL A 293 -0.57 -26.05 1.86
CA VAL A 293 -1.64 -25.22 2.42
C VAL A 293 -2.96 -25.77 1.89
N GLU A 294 -3.84 -26.16 2.80
CA GLU A 294 -5.20 -26.59 2.47
C GLU A 294 -6.09 -25.38 2.29
N VAL A 295 -6.78 -25.30 1.14
CA VAL A 295 -7.79 -24.26 0.87
C VAL A 295 -9.17 -24.85 1.21
N ILE A 296 -9.84 -24.23 2.17
CA ILE A 296 -11.16 -24.65 2.67
C ILE A 296 -12.20 -23.65 2.18
N GLU A 297 -13.20 -24.14 1.44
CA GLU A 297 -14.37 -23.34 1.07
C GLU A 297 -15.22 -23.07 2.32
N PHE A 298 -15.64 -21.81 2.47
CA PHE A 298 -16.45 -21.39 3.61
C PHE A 298 -17.89 -21.07 3.17
N PRO A 299 -18.92 -21.44 3.97
CA PRO A 299 -20.31 -21.14 3.68
C PRO A 299 -20.55 -19.62 3.66
N GLN A 300 -20.73 -19.05 2.47
CA GLN A 300 -20.87 -17.60 2.31
C GLN A 300 -22.16 -17.05 2.91
N ASP A 301 -23.22 -17.82 2.91
CA ASP A 301 -24.51 -17.47 3.53
C ASP A 301 -24.40 -17.30 5.05
N GLU A 302 -23.57 -18.09 5.73
CA GLU A 302 -23.28 -17.92 7.15
C GLU A 302 -22.55 -16.60 7.43
N LEU A 303 -21.56 -16.24 6.59
CA LEU A 303 -20.84 -14.97 6.70
C LEU A 303 -21.79 -13.79 6.47
N LEU A 304 -22.60 -13.84 5.40
CA LEU A 304 -23.52 -12.76 5.06
C LEU A 304 -24.54 -12.53 6.17
N ALA A 305 -25.04 -13.61 6.80
CA ALA A 305 -25.95 -13.50 7.94
C ALA A 305 -25.29 -12.75 9.14
N VAL A 306 -23.99 -12.94 9.37
CA VAL A 306 -23.24 -12.20 10.40
C VAL A 306 -23.01 -10.74 10.00
N ILE A 307 -22.68 -10.48 8.72
CA ILE A 307 -22.45 -9.11 8.21
C ILE A 307 -23.73 -8.27 8.23
N ASP A 308 -24.87 -8.90 7.97
CA ASP A 308 -26.20 -8.24 8.03
C ASP A 308 -26.65 -7.91 9.45
N ASP A 309 -25.93 -8.39 10.48
CA ASP A 309 -26.20 -8.02 11.86
C ASP A 309 -25.98 -6.50 12.09
N ALA A 310 -26.81 -5.97 12.98
CA ALA A 310 -26.85 -4.54 13.33
C ALA A 310 -25.47 -3.97 13.73
N GLY A 311 -24.55 -4.78 14.24
CA GLY A 311 -23.21 -4.35 14.63
C GLY A 311 -22.34 -3.85 13.48
N ILE A 312 -22.35 -4.54 12.33
CA ILE A 312 -21.56 -4.14 11.15
C ILE A 312 -22.19 -2.94 10.45
N GLN A 313 -23.51 -2.89 10.36
CA GLN A 313 -24.22 -1.74 9.82
C GLN A 313 -23.97 -0.47 10.67
N ALA A 314 -23.92 -0.61 11.99
CA ALA A 314 -23.60 0.51 12.89
C ALA A 314 -22.21 1.10 12.65
N VAL A 315 -21.20 0.26 12.34
CA VAL A 315 -19.84 0.73 12.00
C VAL A 315 -19.84 1.53 10.71
N ARG A 316 -20.56 1.09 9.69
CA ARG A 316 -20.73 1.83 8.42
C ARG A 316 -21.40 3.19 8.66
N GLN A 317 -22.49 3.19 9.44
CA GLN A 317 -23.22 4.40 9.76
C GLN A 317 -22.36 5.40 10.56
N GLU A 318 -21.56 4.93 11.51
CA GLU A 318 -20.64 5.78 12.28
C GLU A 318 -19.65 6.53 11.36
N TRP A 319 -19.12 5.84 10.33
CA TRP A 319 -18.26 6.51 9.34
C TRP A 319 -19.05 7.53 8.52
N ILE A 320 -20.23 7.15 8.01
CA ILE A 320 -21.11 8.04 7.23
C ILE A 320 -21.40 9.32 8.02
N ASP A 321 -21.75 9.19 9.28
CA ASP A 321 -22.08 10.33 10.16
C ASP A 321 -20.85 11.24 10.36
N LYS A 322 -19.67 10.67 10.61
CA LYS A 322 -18.42 11.42 10.75
C LYS A 322 -18.03 12.14 9.45
N ALA A 323 -18.13 11.45 8.34
CA ALA A 323 -17.81 12.01 7.02
C ALA A 323 -18.77 13.13 6.60
N ASN A 324 -20.07 12.94 6.80
CA ASN A 324 -21.07 14.00 6.58
C ASN A 324 -20.82 15.22 7.49
N ALA A 325 -20.47 15.01 8.75
CA ALA A 325 -20.12 16.08 9.69
C ALA A 325 -18.85 16.84 9.25
N ALA A 326 -17.93 16.17 8.56
CA ALA A 326 -16.74 16.78 7.95
C ALA A 326 -17.00 17.41 6.57
N GLY A 327 -18.28 17.43 6.10
CA GLY A 327 -18.68 18.03 4.83
C GLY A 327 -18.47 17.15 3.60
N LEU A 328 -18.25 15.85 3.78
CA LEU A 328 -18.28 14.89 2.68
C LEU A 328 -19.70 14.44 2.39
N PRO A 329 -20.09 14.23 1.12
CA PRO A 329 -21.36 13.61 0.77
C PRO A 329 -21.27 12.07 0.94
N ALA A 330 -21.16 11.61 2.19
CA ALA A 330 -20.84 10.21 2.47
C ALA A 330 -21.90 9.24 1.96
N ASP A 331 -23.18 9.61 2.04
CA ASP A 331 -24.28 8.80 1.50
C ASP A 331 -24.17 8.62 -0.03
N GLU A 332 -23.76 9.66 -0.76
CA GLU A 332 -23.49 9.58 -2.20
C GLU A 332 -22.28 8.68 -2.49
N ILE A 333 -21.19 8.86 -1.74
CA ILE A 333 -19.97 8.04 -1.87
C ILE A 333 -20.32 6.57 -1.67
N VAL A 334 -21.07 6.24 -0.62
CA VAL A 334 -21.50 4.88 -0.31
C VAL A 334 -22.42 4.30 -1.38
N SER A 335 -23.38 5.11 -1.90
CA SER A 335 -24.30 4.66 -2.95
C SER A 335 -23.60 4.33 -4.29
N ASN A 336 -22.44 4.91 -4.53
CA ASN A 336 -21.61 4.63 -5.70
C ASN A 336 -20.75 3.37 -5.56
N LEU A 337 -20.65 2.80 -4.35
CA LEU A 337 -20.04 1.49 -4.15
C LEU A 337 -21.02 0.41 -4.63
N LYS A 338 -20.63 -0.29 -5.67
CA LYS A 338 -21.40 -1.43 -6.18
C LYS A 338 -21.16 -2.63 -5.26
N PHE A 339 -22.12 -2.95 -4.42
CA PHE A 339 -22.15 -4.17 -3.61
C PHE A 339 -22.72 -5.34 -4.40
#